data_1724e0d41bb2a6c66705bb1abb3b68cf
#
_entry.id   1724e0d41bb2a6c66705bb1abb3b68cf
#
_cell.length_a   1.000
_cell.length_b   1.000
_cell.length_c   1.000
_cell.angle_alpha   90.00
_cell.angle_beta   90.00
_cell.angle_gamma   90.00
#
_symmetry.space_group_name_H-M   'P 1'
#
loop_
_entity.id
_entity.type
_entity.pdbx_description
1 polymer ?
#
loop_
_entity_poly.entity_id
_entity_poly.type
_entity_poly.pdbx_seq_one_letter_code
_entity_poly.pdbx_strand_id
1 'polypeptide(L)'
;HIDYALLLDGLKAEREQGITIDVAYRYFSTNGRKFIIADTPGHEQYTRNMITGGPTANLAIILVDARTGVITQTRRHTFLVSLLGIKHVVLAVNKMDLVDFSEERFNEIVAEYKKFVSPLGIPDVNCIPLSALDGDNVVDKSERTPWYKGTSLLDFLETVHIDNDHNLEDFRFPVQYVLRPNLDFRGFCGKVASGIVRKGDTVMALPSGKTSKVKSIVTYDGELDYAFPPQSVTLTLEDEIDVSRGEMLVHPDNLPIVDRNFEAMLVWMDEEPMDINKSFFIKQTTNLSRTRIDTIKYKVDVNTMEHLSPDNGQLTKETLPLQLNQIACVVLT
;
A
#
# COMPACT_ATOMS: atom_id res chain seq x y z
N HIS A 1 -27.67 -13.03 -19.03
CA HIS A 1 -26.79 -12.68 -17.91
C HIS A 1 -25.67 -11.79 -18.44
N ILE A 2 -25.53 -10.61 -17.89
CA ILE A 2 -24.40 -9.73 -18.19
C ILE A 2 -23.23 -10.24 -17.35
N ASP A 3 -22.14 -10.57 -18.00
CA ASP A 3 -20.89 -10.92 -17.32
C ASP A 3 -20.09 -9.65 -17.08
N TYR A 4 -20.17 -9.14 -15.85
CA TYR A 4 -19.50 -7.89 -15.45
C TYR A 4 -17.98 -8.05 -15.38
N ALA A 5 -17.45 -9.27 -15.28
CA ALA A 5 -16.02 -9.53 -15.28
C ALA A 5 -15.35 -9.08 -16.59
N LEU A 6 -16.10 -9.16 -17.70
CA LEU A 6 -15.61 -8.69 -19.00
C LEU A 6 -15.27 -7.21 -19.08
N LEU A 7 -15.75 -6.42 -18.13
CA LEU A 7 -15.45 -4.97 -18.06
C LEU A 7 -14.03 -4.69 -17.56
N LEU A 8 -13.50 -5.55 -16.72
CA LEU A 8 -12.18 -5.36 -16.06
C LEU A 8 -11.17 -6.39 -16.52
N ASP A 9 -11.59 -7.63 -16.77
CA ASP A 9 -10.72 -8.74 -17.12
C ASP A 9 -10.21 -8.61 -18.57
N GLY A 10 -9.01 -8.10 -18.71
CA GLY A 10 -8.37 -7.84 -20.01
C GLY A 10 -7.66 -9.03 -20.62
N LEU A 11 -7.18 -9.96 -19.80
CA LEU A 11 -6.44 -11.13 -20.26
C LEU A 11 -7.37 -12.27 -20.69
N LYS A 12 -6.96 -13.03 -21.71
CA LYS A 12 -7.70 -14.22 -22.16
C LYS A 12 -7.81 -15.24 -21.02
N ALA A 13 -6.72 -15.46 -20.28
CA ALA A 13 -6.70 -16.38 -19.15
C ALA A 13 -7.67 -15.96 -18.01
N GLU A 14 -7.85 -14.67 -17.75
CA GLU A 14 -8.82 -14.17 -16.78
C GLU A 14 -10.25 -14.53 -17.17
N ARG A 15 -10.61 -14.34 -18.45
CA ARG A 15 -11.92 -14.65 -18.97
C ARG A 15 -12.22 -16.15 -18.98
N GLU A 16 -11.23 -16.97 -19.28
CA GLU A 16 -11.38 -18.45 -19.32
C GLU A 16 -11.50 -19.04 -17.92
N GLN A 17 -10.79 -18.50 -16.93
CA GLN A 17 -10.75 -19.00 -15.55
C GLN A 17 -11.77 -18.31 -14.64
N GLY A 18 -12.30 -17.16 -15.04
CA GLY A 18 -13.24 -16.37 -14.24
C GLY A 18 -12.63 -15.79 -12.96
N ILE A 19 -11.32 -15.54 -12.97
CA ILE A 19 -10.57 -14.94 -11.86
C ILE A 19 -9.71 -13.78 -12.38
N THR A 20 -9.42 -12.82 -11.52
CA THR A 20 -8.49 -11.73 -11.81
C THR A 20 -7.06 -12.22 -11.66
N ILE A 21 -6.22 -11.99 -12.66
CA ILE A 21 -4.80 -12.39 -12.69
C ILE A 21 -3.90 -11.17 -12.57
N ASP A 22 -4.16 -10.14 -13.37
CA ASP A 22 -3.39 -8.89 -13.36
C ASP A 22 -4.22 -7.74 -12.82
N VAL A 23 -3.55 -6.63 -12.48
CA VAL A 23 -4.24 -5.43 -11.98
C VAL A 23 -4.89 -4.69 -13.13
N ALA A 24 -6.20 -4.45 -13.01
CA ALA A 24 -6.95 -3.62 -13.94
C ALA A 24 -7.30 -2.29 -13.30
N TYR A 25 -7.07 -1.20 -14.00
CA TYR A 25 -7.37 0.14 -13.53
C TYR A 25 -8.57 0.72 -14.26
N ARG A 26 -9.50 1.28 -13.48
CA ARG A 26 -10.66 2.01 -14.00
C ARG A 26 -10.80 3.35 -13.30
N TYR A 27 -11.28 4.31 -14.07
CA TYR A 27 -11.47 5.67 -13.61
C TYR A 27 -12.95 6.01 -13.65
N PHE A 28 -13.47 6.57 -12.58
CA PHE A 28 -14.81 7.13 -12.57
C PHE A 28 -14.86 8.34 -11.65
N SER A 29 -15.88 9.15 -11.78
CA SER A 29 -16.08 10.30 -10.92
C SER A 29 -17.55 10.44 -10.53
N THR A 30 -17.75 10.92 -9.34
CA THR A 30 -19.04 11.44 -8.88
C THR A 30 -18.96 12.96 -8.81
N ASN A 31 -20.04 13.61 -8.40
CA ASN A 31 -20.02 15.07 -8.23
C ASN A 31 -19.07 15.52 -7.11
N GLY A 32 -18.74 14.64 -6.19
CA GLY A 32 -17.91 14.97 -5.03
C GLY A 32 -16.45 14.55 -5.14
N ARG A 33 -16.13 13.51 -5.93
CA ARG A 33 -14.79 12.91 -5.92
C ARG A 33 -14.48 12.15 -7.21
N LYS A 34 -13.19 12.15 -7.57
CA LYS A 34 -12.67 11.28 -8.63
C LYS A 34 -12.03 10.04 -8.02
N PHE A 35 -12.25 8.90 -8.64
CA PHE A 35 -11.79 7.60 -8.16
C PHE A 35 -10.95 6.90 -9.21
N ILE A 36 -9.94 6.19 -8.71
CA ILE A 36 -9.18 5.20 -9.46
C ILE A 36 -9.39 3.87 -8.75
N ILE A 37 -10.01 2.92 -9.43
CA ILE A 37 -10.14 1.54 -8.94
C ILE A 37 -8.97 0.75 -9.49
N ALA A 38 -8.20 0.13 -8.59
CA ALA A 38 -7.26 -0.93 -8.94
C ALA A 38 -7.92 -2.26 -8.57
N ASP A 39 -8.42 -2.99 -9.57
CA ASP A 39 -8.95 -4.33 -9.36
C ASP A 39 -7.78 -5.31 -9.30
N THR A 40 -7.55 -5.85 -8.11
CA THR A 40 -6.40 -6.70 -7.82
C THR A 40 -6.82 -8.16 -7.66
N PRO A 41 -5.94 -9.12 -8.05
CA PRO A 41 -6.27 -10.53 -7.93
C PRO A 41 -6.41 -10.96 -6.47
N GLY A 42 -7.45 -11.73 -6.18
CA GLY A 42 -7.71 -12.34 -4.88
C GLY A 42 -7.11 -13.73 -4.71
N HIS A 43 -6.77 -14.41 -5.82
CA HIS A 43 -6.26 -15.77 -5.79
C HIS A 43 -4.82 -15.84 -5.26
N GLU A 44 -4.54 -16.83 -4.43
CA GLU A 44 -3.24 -16.96 -3.72
C GLU A 44 -2.03 -16.88 -4.65
N GLN A 45 -2.05 -17.57 -5.77
CA GLN A 45 -0.92 -17.60 -6.71
C GLN A 45 -0.61 -16.25 -7.38
N TYR A 46 -1.51 -15.26 -7.28
CA TYR A 46 -1.36 -13.93 -7.87
C TYR A 46 -1.16 -12.82 -6.82
N THR A 47 -0.77 -13.16 -5.62
CA THR A 47 -0.52 -12.19 -4.52
C THR A 47 0.49 -11.11 -4.91
N ARG A 48 1.49 -11.44 -5.73
CA ARG A 48 2.44 -10.46 -6.29
C ARG A 48 1.71 -9.30 -6.99
N ASN A 49 0.73 -9.60 -7.83
CA ASN A 49 0.00 -8.59 -8.60
C ASN A 49 -0.86 -7.71 -7.67
N MET A 50 -1.42 -8.27 -6.62
CA MET A 50 -2.12 -7.52 -5.59
C MET A 50 -1.19 -6.51 -4.90
N ILE A 51 -0.01 -6.92 -4.47
CA ILE A 51 0.97 -6.03 -3.84
C ILE A 51 1.46 -4.96 -4.80
N THR A 52 1.62 -5.27 -6.07
CA THR A 52 2.04 -4.31 -7.09
C THR A 52 0.99 -3.22 -7.32
N GLY A 53 -0.30 -3.56 -7.26
CA GLY A 53 -1.40 -2.60 -7.43
C GLY A 53 -1.76 -1.79 -6.18
N GLY A 54 -1.39 -2.28 -4.99
CA GLY A 54 -1.80 -1.72 -3.72
C GLY A 54 -1.09 -0.46 -3.21
N PRO A 55 0.23 -0.25 -3.46
CA PRO A 55 1.02 0.74 -2.72
C PRO A 55 0.57 2.19 -2.83
N THR A 56 -0.18 2.55 -3.87
CA THR A 56 -0.69 3.91 -4.09
C THR A 56 -2.14 4.10 -3.68
N ALA A 57 -2.79 3.05 -3.19
CA ALA A 57 -4.20 3.12 -2.79
C ALA A 57 -4.37 3.84 -1.44
N ASN A 58 -5.39 4.68 -1.34
CA ASN A 58 -5.78 5.35 -0.11
C ASN A 58 -6.68 4.47 0.76
N LEU A 59 -7.41 3.55 0.13
CA LEU A 59 -8.42 2.71 0.75
C LEU A 59 -8.41 1.34 0.07
N ALA A 60 -8.60 0.29 0.86
CA ALA A 60 -8.78 -1.06 0.36
C ALA A 60 -10.21 -1.56 0.64
N ILE A 61 -10.81 -2.14 -0.37
CA ILE A 61 -12.08 -2.86 -0.22
C ILE A 61 -11.76 -4.35 -0.21
N ILE A 62 -12.01 -5.01 0.91
CA ILE A 62 -11.85 -6.44 1.08
C ILE A 62 -13.21 -7.10 0.92
N LEU A 63 -13.37 -7.92 -0.12
CA LEU A 63 -14.61 -8.63 -0.41
C LEU A 63 -14.63 -9.97 0.31
N VAL A 64 -15.73 -10.23 1.00
CA VAL A 64 -16.00 -11.50 1.69
C VAL A 64 -17.36 -12.03 1.23
N ASP A 65 -17.40 -13.30 0.89
CA ASP A 65 -18.67 -13.99 0.61
C ASP A 65 -19.40 -14.28 1.92
N ALA A 66 -20.62 -13.79 2.05
CA ALA A 66 -21.43 -13.95 3.28
C ALA A 66 -21.66 -15.42 3.66
N ARG A 67 -21.59 -16.35 2.72
CA ARG A 67 -21.74 -17.79 2.99
C ARG A 67 -20.52 -18.38 3.67
N THR A 68 -19.33 -17.98 3.26
CA THR A 68 -18.05 -18.54 3.76
C THR A 68 -17.42 -17.72 4.88
N GLY A 69 -17.64 -16.42 4.90
CA GLY A 69 -17.06 -15.51 5.89
C GLY A 69 -15.56 -15.30 5.71
N VAL A 70 -14.87 -15.04 6.82
CA VAL A 70 -13.45 -14.76 6.84
C VAL A 70 -12.67 -16.05 6.59
N ILE A 71 -11.91 -16.08 5.49
CA ILE A 71 -11.08 -17.22 5.08
C ILE A 71 -9.59 -16.82 5.11
N THR A 72 -8.70 -17.78 4.87
CA THR A 72 -7.24 -17.54 4.85
C THR A 72 -6.85 -16.41 3.92
N GLN A 73 -7.42 -16.34 2.72
CA GLN A 73 -7.14 -15.27 1.77
C GLN A 73 -7.58 -13.89 2.29
N THR A 74 -8.72 -13.80 2.97
CA THR A 74 -9.18 -12.57 3.62
C THR A 74 -8.14 -12.07 4.62
N ARG A 75 -7.62 -12.96 5.45
CA ARG A 75 -6.60 -12.66 6.47
C ARG A 75 -5.28 -12.23 5.84
N ARG A 76 -4.81 -12.96 4.84
CA ARG A 76 -3.57 -12.65 4.12
C ARG A 76 -3.65 -11.28 3.46
N HIS A 77 -4.70 -11.00 2.69
CA HIS A 77 -4.86 -9.72 2.01
C HIS A 77 -4.98 -8.56 2.98
N THR A 78 -5.71 -8.72 4.06
CA THR A 78 -5.83 -7.69 5.10
C THR A 78 -4.48 -7.42 5.78
N PHE A 79 -3.71 -8.46 6.06
CA PHE A 79 -2.37 -8.31 6.61
C PHE A 79 -1.44 -7.56 5.64
N LEU A 80 -1.46 -7.90 4.36
CA LEU A 80 -0.69 -7.20 3.33
C LEU A 80 -1.10 -5.74 3.19
N VAL A 81 -2.39 -5.44 3.23
CA VAL A 81 -2.91 -4.06 3.26
C VAL A 81 -2.36 -3.28 4.45
N SER A 82 -2.27 -3.89 5.62
CA SER A 82 -1.67 -3.27 6.80
C SER A 82 -0.18 -2.99 6.63
N LEU A 83 0.57 -3.91 6.03
CA LEU A 83 2.00 -3.74 5.73
C LEU A 83 2.25 -2.63 4.69
N LEU A 84 1.35 -2.45 3.74
CA LEU A 84 1.41 -1.37 2.75
C LEU A 84 1.08 0.01 3.33
N GLY A 85 0.65 0.07 4.59
CA GLY A 85 0.32 1.32 5.26
C GLY A 85 -1.00 1.95 4.81
N ILE A 86 -1.90 1.18 4.19
CA ILE A 86 -3.23 1.65 3.82
C ILE A 86 -4.05 1.81 5.10
N LYS A 87 -4.59 3.01 5.32
CA LYS A 87 -5.22 3.40 6.59
C LYS A 87 -6.72 3.15 6.65
N HIS A 88 -7.37 2.98 5.50
CA HIS A 88 -8.81 2.79 5.39
C HIS A 88 -9.12 1.43 4.76
N VAL A 89 -9.90 0.64 5.47
CA VAL A 89 -10.36 -0.67 5.00
C VAL A 89 -11.87 -0.73 5.08
N VAL A 90 -12.49 -1.15 4.00
CA VAL A 90 -13.90 -1.53 3.97
C VAL A 90 -13.98 -3.05 3.80
N LEU A 91 -14.54 -3.72 4.77
CA LEU A 91 -14.96 -5.10 4.62
C LEU A 91 -16.33 -5.10 3.96
N ALA A 92 -16.38 -5.46 2.69
CA ALA A 92 -17.61 -5.60 1.94
C ALA A 92 -18.11 -7.06 2.06
N VAL A 93 -19.10 -7.28 2.92
CA VAL A 93 -19.73 -8.59 3.10
C VAL A 93 -20.75 -8.74 2.00
N ASN A 94 -20.30 -9.34 0.88
CA ASN A 94 -21.05 -9.47 -0.35
C ASN A 94 -21.90 -10.77 -0.37
N LYS A 95 -22.81 -10.83 -1.32
CA LYS A 95 -23.73 -11.96 -1.51
C LYS A 95 -24.67 -12.16 -0.32
N MET A 96 -25.06 -11.07 0.33
CA MET A 96 -26.03 -11.11 1.42
C MET A 96 -27.39 -11.67 0.99
N ASP A 97 -27.73 -11.56 -0.30
CA ASP A 97 -28.89 -12.20 -0.90
C ASP A 97 -28.89 -13.72 -0.73
N LEU A 98 -27.71 -14.35 -0.71
CA LEU A 98 -27.57 -15.80 -0.55
C LEU A 98 -27.66 -16.29 0.90
N VAL A 99 -27.72 -15.37 1.86
CA VAL A 99 -27.94 -15.65 3.29
C VAL A 99 -29.19 -14.90 3.82
N ASP A 100 -30.14 -14.58 2.93
CA ASP A 100 -31.41 -13.90 3.24
C ASP A 100 -31.23 -12.59 4.02
N PHE A 101 -30.15 -11.84 3.73
CA PHE A 101 -29.82 -10.57 4.40
C PHE A 101 -29.78 -10.69 5.93
N SER A 102 -29.27 -11.82 6.44
CA SER A 102 -29.22 -12.14 7.85
C SER A 102 -28.32 -11.19 8.63
N GLU A 103 -28.91 -10.45 9.57
CA GLU A 103 -28.16 -9.61 10.53
C GLU A 103 -27.20 -10.45 11.39
N GLU A 104 -27.67 -11.61 11.85
CA GLU A 104 -26.86 -12.52 12.66
C GLU A 104 -25.60 -12.96 11.93
N ARG A 105 -25.75 -13.37 10.67
CA ARG A 105 -24.62 -13.80 9.85
C ARG A 105 -23.64 -12.66 9.59
N PHE A 106 -24.13 -11.49 9.28
CA PHE A 106 -23.30 -10.30 9.12
C PHE A 106 -22.51 -9.98 10.40
N ASN A 107 -23.15 -9.98 11.55
CA ASN A 107 -22.53 -9.69 12.82
C ASN A 107 -21.48 -10.72 13.22
N GLU A 108 -21.67 -12.01 12.91
CA GLU A 108 -20.67 -13.05 13.10
C GLU A 108 -19.40 -12.76 12.29
N ILE A 109 -19.55 -12.44 11.02
CA ILE A 109 -18.43 -12.13 10.13
C ILE A 109 -17.69 -10.87 10.59
N VAL A 110 -18.42 -9.83 10.94
CA VAL A 110 -17.85 -8.57 11.44
C VAL A 110 -17.07 -8.78 12.72
N ALA A 111 -17.61 -9.55 13.67
CA ALA A 111 -16.95 -9.83 14.95
C ALA A 111 -15.64 -10.60 14.74
N GLU A 112 -15.64 -11.61 13.88
CA GLU A 112 -14.44 -12.39 13.54
C GLU A 112 -13.39 -11.52 12.86
N TYR A 113 -13.80 -10.68 11.89
CA TYR A 113 -12.89 -9.81 11.18
C TYR A 113 -12.29 -8.72 12.08
N LYS A 114 -13.10 -8.07 12.92
CA LYS A 114 -12.61 -7.05 13.88
C LYS A 114 -11.64 -7.62 14.89
N LYS A 115 -11.87 -8.84 15.36
CA LYS A 115 -10.92 -9.55 16.24
C LYS A 115 -9.59 -9.79 15.52
N PHE A 116 -9.62 -10.18 14.26
CA PHE A 116 -8.42 -10.40 13.45
C PHE A 116 -7.65 -9.11 13.20
N VAL A 117 -8.31 -8.01 12.82
CA VAL A 117 -7.63 -6.74 12.46
C VAL A 117 -7.16 -5.92 13.65
N SER A 118 -7.70 -6.18 14.84
CA SER A 118 -7.37 -5.40 16.04
C SER A 118 -5.86 -5.25 16.27
N PRO A 119 -5.02 -6.32 16.24
CA PRO A 119 -3.58 -6.19 16.44
C PRO A 119 -2.84 -5.59 15.24
N LEU A 120 -3.47 -5.42 14.08
CA LEU A 120 -2.83 -4.89 12.88
C LEU A 120 -2.67 -3.37 12.88
N GLY A 121 -3.38 -2.66 13.76
CA GLY A 121 -3.28 -1.21 13.88
C GLY A 121 -3.81 -0.42 12.69
N ILE A 122 -4.75 -0.98 11.93
CA ILE A 122 -5.43 -0.25 10.84
C ILE A 122 -6.37 0.78 11.47
N PRO A 123 -6.18 2.09 11.20
CA PRO A 123 -6.92 3.14 11.92
C PRO A 123 -8.42 3.16 11.67
N ASP A 124 -8.83 2.83 10.44
CA ASP A 124 -10.21 2.95 10.00
C ASP A 124 -10.68 1.67 9.30
N VAL A 125 -11.54 0.91 9.97
CA VAL A 125 -12.14 -0.34 9.47
C VAL A 125 -13.64 -0.24 9.53
N ASN A 126 -14.28 -0.31 8.36
CA ASN A 126 -15.73 -0.24 8.23
C ASN A 126 -16.24 -1.51 7.56
N CYS A 127 -17.41 -1.99 7.97
CA CYS A 127 -18.01 -3.19 7.44
C CYS A 127 -19.37 -2.83 6.84
N ILE A 128 -19.62 -3.25 5.61
CA ILE A 128 -20.85 -2.96 4.87
C ILE A 128 -21.44 -4.26 4.34
N PRO A 129 -22.71 -4.58 4.70
CA PRO A 129 -23.42 -5.70 4.10
C PRO A 129 -23.94 -5.29 2.74
N LEU A 130 -23.62 -6.05 1.71
CA LEU A 130 -24.07 -5.71 0.37
C LEU A 130 -24.42 -6.94 -0.50
N SER A 131 -25.16 -6.67 -1.54
CA SER A 131 -25.33 -7.57 -2.69
C SER A 131 -24.92 -6.79 -3.93
N ALA A 132 -23.73 -7.06 -4.44
CA ALA A 132 -23.24 -6.40 -5.65
C ALA A 132 -24.12 -6.75 -6.87
N LEU A 133 -24.64 -7.97 -6.91
CA LEU A 133 -25.51 -8.44 -8.00
C LEU A 133 -26.83 -7.67 -8.05
N ASP A 134 -27.47 -7.48 -6.91
CA ASP A 134 -28.79 -6.83 -6.80
C ASP A 134 -28.68 -5.32 -6.53
N GLY A 135 -27.50 -4.82 -6.17
CA GLY A 135 -27.24 -3.42 -5.91
C GLY A 135 -27.47 -2.95 -4.47
N ASP A 136 -27.80 -3.86 -3.55
CA ASP A 136 -28.06 -3.49 -2.14
C ASP A 136 -26.83 -2.89 -1.47
N ASN A 137 -26.99 -1.70 -0.91
CA ASN A 137 -25.95 -0.93 -0.20
C ASN A 137 -24.68 -0.63 -1.04
N VAL A 138 -24.76 -0.74 -2.36
CA VAL A 138 -23.67 -0.36 -3.25
C VAL A 138 -23.71 1.15 -3.52
N VAL A 139 -24.73 1.63 -4.20
CA VAL A 139 -24.96 3.07 -4.47
C VAL A 139 -25.91 3.66 -3.45
N ASP A 140 -27.05 3.02 -3.24
CA ASP A 140 -28.11 3.43 -2.32
C ASP A 140 -28.26 2.44 -1.16
N LYS A 141 -28.73 2.92 -0.02
CA LYS A 141 -29.06 2.04 1.10
C LYS A 141 -30.19 1.09 0.73
N SER A 142 -30.02 -0.17 1.13
CA SER A 142 -31.01 -1.22 0.89
C SER A 142 -32.13 -1.20 1.94
N GLU A 143 -33.37 -1.41 1.49
CA GLU A 143 -34.49 -1.67 2.38
C GLU A 143 -34.47 -3.10 2.95
N ARG A 144 -33.69 -4.00 2.36
CA ARG A 144 -33.53 -5.39 2.81
C ARG A 144 -32.59 -5.56 4.00
N THR A 145 -31.86 -4.49 4.37
CA THR A 145 -31.01 -4.45 5.56
C THR A 145 -31.42 -3.31 6.50
N PRO A 146 -32.67 -3.29 7.02
CA PRO A 146 -33.15 -2.19 7.87
C PRO A 146 -32.38 -2.09 9.20
N TRP A 147 -31.77 -3.18 9.64
CA TRP A 147 -30.91 -3.26 10.82
C TRP A 147 -29.55 -2.62 10.63
N TYR A 148 -29.11 -2.41 9.39
CA TYR A 148 -27.83 -1.77 9.08
C TYR A 148 -27.99 -0.24 9.15
N LYS A 149 -27.21 0.41 10.03
CA LYS A 149 -27.30 1.85 10.27
C LYS A 149 -26.21 2.67 9.58
N GLY A 150 -25.27 2.03 8.90
CA GLY A 150 -24.22 2.69 8.16
C GLY A 150 -24.68 3.20 6.78
N THR A 151 -23.71 3.66 6.00
CA THR A 151 -23.92 4.19 4.65
C THR A 151 -23.78 3.12 3.58
N SER A 152 -24.20 3.45 2.35
CA SER A 152 -23.86 2.64 1.18
C SER A 152 -22.34 2.71 0.93
N LEU A 153 -21.82 1.79 0.12
CA LEU A 153 -20.41 1.76 -0.24
C LEU A 153 -20.00 3.06 -0.95
N LEU A 154 -20.78 3.53 -1.91
CA LEU A 154 -20.48 4.76 -2.65
C LEU A 154 -20.47 5.98 -1.72
N ASP A 155 -21.44 6.13 -0.84
CA ASP A 155 -21.49 7.23 0.13
C ASP A 155 -20.26 7.20 1.05
N PHE A 156 -19.85 6.03 1.50
CA PHE A 156 -18.61 5.90 2.29
C PHE A 156 -17.38 6.37 1.49
N LEU A 157 -17.24 5.94 0.24
CA LEU A 157 -16.11 6.32 -0.62
C LEU A 157 -16.09 7.83 -0.91
N GLU A 158 -17.26 8.46 -1.05
CA GLU A 158 -17.37 9.91 -1.28
C GLU A 158 -17.02 10.75 -0.04
N THR A 159 -17.27 10.23 1.16
CA THR A 159 -17.19 10.98 2.40
C THR A 159 -16.00 10.66 3.29
N VAL A 160 -15.28 9.57 3.02
CA VAL A 160 -14.10 9.21 3.79
C VAL A 160 -13.02 10.30 3.66
N HIS A 161 -12.47 10.72 4.80
CA HIS A 161 -11.41 11.72 4.84
C HIS A 161 -10.04 11.08 4.63
N ILE A 162 -9.39 11.41 3.52
CA ILE A 162 -8.05 10.91 3.17
C ILE A 162 -6.97 12.00 3.23
N ASP A 163 -7.34 13.25 3.40
CA ASP A 163 -6.42 14.40 3.34
C ASP A 163 -5.40 14.40 4.49
N ASN A 164 -5.71 13.75 5.61
CA ASN A 164 -4.84 13.62 6.78
C ASN A 164 -3.94 12.39 6.75
N ASP A 165 -3.95 11.63 5.66
CA ASP A 165 -3.18 10.37 5.56
C ASP A 165 -1.71 10.61 5.22
N HIS A 166 -1.36 11.80 4.75
CA HIS A 166 0.02 12.16 4.43
C HIS A 166 0.75 12.65 5.68
N ASN A 167 2.00 12.19 5.83
CA ASN A 167 2.93 12.75 6.79
C ASN A 167 3.38 14.14 6.29
N LEU A 168 3.02 15.19 7.02
CA LEU A 168 3.36 16.58 6.69
C LEU A 168 4.50 17.14 7.54
N GLU A 169 5.07 16.35 8.45
CA GLU A 169 6.12 16.79 9.39
C GLU A 169 7.52 16.42 8.93
N ASP A 170 7.72 15.19 8.48
CA ASP A 170 9.03 14.65 8.13
C ASP A 170 9.32 14.86 6.65
N PHE A 171 10.02 15.93 6.30
CA PHE A 171 10.35 16.20 4.91
C PHE A 171 11.32 15.16 4.35
N ARG A 172 10.87 14.48 3.28
CA ARG A 172 11.64 13.48 2.53
C ARG A 172 11.41 13.70 1.05
N PHE A 173 12.49 13.97 0.35
CA PHE A 173 12.48 14.19 -1.10
C PHE A 173 13.51 13.30 -1.79
N PRO A 174 13.11 12.10 -2.21
CA PRO A 174 13.98 11.22 -2.99
C PRO A 174 14.26 11.82 -4.37
N VAL A 175 15.53 11.99 -4.71
CA VAL A 175 15.92 12.54 -6.00
C VAL A 175 15.78 11.47 -7.07
N GLN A 176 14.91 11.72 -8.01
CA GLN A 176 14.62 10.82 -9.12
C GLN A 176 15.44 11.15 -10.36
N TYR A 177 15.68 12.42 -10.60
CA TYR A 177 16.39 12.91 -11.76
C TYR A 177 17.10 14.24 -11.45
N VAL A 178 18.29 14.45 -12.03
CA VAL A 178 19.00 15.71 -11.94
C VAL A 178 18.91 16.40 -13.30
N LEU A 179 18.25 17.55 -13.36
CA LEU A 179 18.05 18.35 -14.56
C LEU A 179 19.14 19.42 -14.65
N ARG A 180 19.90 19.39 -15.72
CA ARG A 180 20.97 20.36 -16.01
C ARG A 180 20.98 20.76 -17.47
N PRO A 181 19.99 21.61 -17.90
CA PRO A 181 19.86 22.00 -19.30
C PRO A 181 20.98 22.94 -19.77
N ASN A 182 21.63 23.65 -18.84
CA ASN A 182 22.78 24.54 -19.09
C ASN A 182 23.67 24.63 -17.86
N LEU A 183 24.75 25.40 -17.92
CA LEU A 183 25.72 25.54 -16.82
C LEU A 183 25.17 26.33 -15.63
N ASP A 184 24.15 27.16 -15.85
CA ASP A 184 23.61 28.08 -14.85
C ASP A 184 22.39 27.52 -14.10
N PHE A 185 21.82 26.40 -14.56
CA PHE A 185 20.64 25.79 -13.96
C PHE A 185 20.91 24.33 -13.56
N ARG A 186 20.65 24.03 -12.31
CA ARG A 186 20.68 22.68 -11.78
C ARG A 186 19.44 22.44 -10.91
N GLY A 187 18.61 21.54 -11.34
CA GLY A 187 17.37 21.17 -10.65
C GLY A 187 17.37 19.71 -10.23
N PHE A 188 16.81 19.45 -9.06
CA PHE A 188 16.62 18.11 -8.53
C PHE A 188 15.12 17.77 -8.63
N CYS A 189 14.81 16.85 -9.52
CA CYS A 189 13.43 16.44 -9.80
C CYS A 189 13.07 15.22 -8.95
N GLY A 190 11.88 15.25 -8.39
CA GLY A 190 11.35 14.15 -7.61
C GLY A 190 9.93 14.41 -7.15
N LYS A 191 9.45 13.47 -6.35
CA LYS A 191 8.16 13.55 -5.70
C LYS A 191 8.37 13.76 -4.21
N VAL A 192 7.66 14.72 -3.64
CA VAL A 192 7.66 14.90 -2.18
C VAL A 192 7.02 13.66 -1.56
N ALA A 193 7.82 12.83 -0.90
CA ALA A 193 7.34 11.60 -0.28
C ALA A 193 6.63 11.89 1.05
N SER A 194 7.13 12.83 1.82
CA SER A 194 6.52 13.30 3.06
C SER A 194 7.02 14.71 3.42
N GLY A 195 6.33 15.34 4.36
CA GLY A 195 6.67 16.67 4.90
C GLY A 195 6.40 17.81 3.92
N ILE A 196 6.62 19.01 4.40
CA ILE A 196 6.46 20.24 3.63
C ILE A 196 7.82 20.91 3.48
N VAL A 197 8.18 21.31 2.27
CA VAL A 197 9.36 22.12 1.98
C VAL A 197 8.91 23.50 1.50
N ARG A 198 9.59 24.53 2.00
CA ARG A 198 9.33 25.93 1.65
C ARG A 198 10.53 26.54 0.95
N LYS A 199 10.31 27.46 0.05
CA LYS A 199 11.35 28.30 -0.51
C LYS A 199 12.14 28.98 0.63
N GLY A 200 13.46 28.90 0.59
CA GLY A 200 14.35 29.42 1.64
C GLY A 200 14.68 28.44 2.76
N ASP A 201 14.01 27.29 2.83
CA ASP A 201 14.33 26.24 3.80
C ASP A 201 15.76 25.71 3.59
N THR A 202 16.45 25.45 4.69
CA THR A 202 17.69 24.67 4.67
C THR A 202 17.38 23.20 4.48
N VAL A 203 18.04 22.57 3.52
CA VAL A 203 17.93 21.14 3.25
C VAL A 203 19.31 20.49 3.32
N MET A 204 19.33 19.21 3.65
CA MET A 204 20.52 18.38 3.70
C MET A 204 20.40 17.24 2.69
N ALA A 205 21.47 17.03 1.93
CA ALA A 205 21.58 15.87 1.06
C ALA A 205 22.10 14.65 1.83
N LEU A 206 21.46 13.53 1.70
CA LEU A 206 21.89 12.26 2.27
C LEU A 206 22.36 11.32 1.15
N PRO A 207 23.45 10.56 1.33
CA PRO A 207 24.20 10.39 2.57
C PRO A 207 25.31 11.41 2.85
N SER A 208 25.58 12.35 1.94
CA SER A 208 26.76 13.24 2.05
C SER A 208 26.74 14.17 3.27
N GLY A 209 25.57 14.56 3.74
CA GLY A 209 25.40 15.53 4.83
C GLY A 209 25.61 16.99 4.43
N LYS A 210 25.81 17.27 3.16
CA LYS A 210 25.94 18.64 2.66
C LYS A 210 24.63 19.38 2.70
N THR A 211 24.66 20.65 3.08
CA THR A 211 23.48 21.49 3.23
C THR A 211 23.48 22.65 2.25
N SER A 212 22.30 23.10 1.89
CA SER A 212 22.04 24.31 1.13
C SER A 212 20.63 24.80 1.38
N LYS A 213 20.29 25.98 0.87
CA LYS A 213 18.93 26.52 0.94
C LYS A 213 18.19 26.29 -0.36
N VAL A 214 16.88 26.03 -0.26
CA VAL A 214 16.00 25.94 -1.42
C VAL A 214 15.84 27.33 -2.04
N LYS A 215 16.36 27.48 -3.26
CA LYS A 215 16.27 28.71 -4.04
C LYS A 215 14.90 28.86 -4.69
N SER A 216 14.42 27.82 -5.32
CA SER A 216 13.11 27.80 -5.96
C SER A 216 12.49 26.39 -5.96
N ILE A 217 11.17 26.35 -6.05
CA ILE A 217 10.37 25.15 -6.20
C ILE A 217 9.60 25.32 -7.50
N VAL A 218 9.91 24.51 -8.51
CA VAL A 218 9.42 24.68 -9.87
C VAL A 218 8.51 23.52 -10.27
N THR A 219 7.40 23.85 -10.90
CA THR A 219 6.51 22.89 -11.55
C THR A 219 6.32 23.27 -13.02
N TYR A 220 5.62 22.43 -13.78
CA TYR A 220 5.24 22.75 -15.14
C TYR A 220 4.45 24.08 -15.23
N ASP A 221 3.60 24.34 -14.25
CA ASP A 221 2.73 25.51 -14.20
C ASP A 221 3.39 26.76 -13.59
N GLY A 222 4.65 26.66 -13.18
CA GLY A 222 5.42 27.76 -12.62
C GLY A 222 6.05 27.47 -11.27
N GLU A 223 6.49 28.53 -10.58
CA GLU A 223 7.12 28.45 -9.28
C GLU A 223 6.08 28.38 -8.14
N LEU A 224 6.44 27.63 -7.09
CA LEU A 224 5.67 27.50 -5.85
C LEU A 224 6.44 28.09 -4.68
N ASP A 225 5.73 28.56 -3.66
CA ASP A 225 6.34 28.98 -2.38
C ASP A 225 6.61 27.80 -1.46
N TYR A 226 5.85 26.74 -1.59
CA TYR A 226 6.01 25.48 -0.83
C TYR A 226 5.51 24.29 -1.62
N ALA A 227 5.98 23.11 -1.25
CA ALA A 227 5.51 21.83 -1.81
C ALA A 227 5.23 20.84 -0.71
N PHE A 228 4.28 19.95 -0.97
CA PHE A 228 3.79 18.93 -0.04
C PHE A 228 3.52 17.60 -0.77
N PRO A 229 3.38 16.50 -0.01
CA PRO A 229 3.10 15.20 -0.63
C PRO A 229 1.73 15.18 -1.34
N PRO A 230 1.59 14.52 -2.46
CA PRO A 230 2.59 13.82 -3.24
C PRO A 230 3.09 14.59 -4.47
N GLN A 231 3.22 15.90 -4.38
CA GLN A 231 3.58 16.75 -5.52
C GLN A 231 4.92 16.35 -6.15
N SER A 232 4.94 16.33 -7.47
CA SER A 232 6.17 16.21 -8.26
C SER A 232 6.69 17.62 -8.57
N VAL A 233 7.90 17.90 -8.12
CA VAL A 233 8.51 19.22 -8.24
C VAL A 233 9.98 19.13 -8.61
N THR A 234 10.54 20.25 -9.05
CA THR A 234 11.98 20.44 -9.21
C THR A 234 12.45 21.45 -8.17
N LEU A 235 13.38 21.03 -7.32
CA LEU A 235 14.03 21.91 -6.36
C LEU A 235 15.34 22.43 -6.92
N THR A 236 15.55 23.74 -6.85
CA THR A 236 16.87 24.35 -7.08
C THR A 236 17.45 24.83 -5.76
N LEU A 237 18.75 24.74 -5.61
CA LEU A 237 19.47 25.11 -4.39
C LEU A 237 20.36 26.32 -4.62
N GLU A 238 20.62 27.09 -3.56
CA GLU A 238 21.47 28.27 -3.63
C GLU A 238 22.94 27.93 -3.91
N ASP A 239 23.41 26.80 -3.34
CA ASP A 239 24.77 26.34 -3.48
C ASP A 239 24.87 25.16 -4.44
N GLU A 240 26.00 25.03 -5.13
CA GLU A 240 26.30 23.84 -5.91
C GLU A 240 26.77 22.70 -5.00
N ILE A 241 25.85 21.85 -4.58
CA ILE A 241 26.17 20.60 -3.88
C ILE A 241 25.89 19.41 -4.79
N ASP A 242 26.72 18.39 -4.68
CA ASP A 242 26.48 17.16 -5.44
C ASP A 242 25.39 16.34 -4.82
N VAL A 243 24.31 16.17 -5.58
CA VAL A 243 23.20 15.30 -5.27
C VAL A 243 22.86 14.49 -6.52
N SER A 244 22.81 13.18 -6.36
CA SER A 244 22.56 12.26 -7.47
C SER A 244 21.20 11.56 -7.32
N ARG A 245 20.74 10.98 -8.41
CA ARG A 245 19.61 10.06 -8.36
C ARG A 245 19.87 8.97 -7.31
N GLY A 246 18.86 8.66 -6.52
CA GLY A 246 18.94 7.69 -5.43
C GLY A 246 19.28 8.30 -4.08
N GLU A 247 19.77 9.53 -4.05
CA GLU A 247 19.98 10.29 -2.82
C GLU A 247 18.68 10.99 -2.39
N MET A 248 18.70 11.58 -1.20
CA MET A 248 17.51 12.17 -0.60
C MET A 248 17.82 13.54 -0.03
N LEU A 249 16.92 14.50 -0.23
CA LEU A 249 16.93 15.79 0.47
C LEU A 249 15.98 15.72 1.67
N VAL A 250 16.46 16.21 2.81
CA VAL A 250 15.71 16.22 4.07
C VAL A 250 15.95 17.55 4.79
N HIS A 251 15.16 17.86 5.83
CA HIS A 251 15.50 18.94 6.74
C HIS A 251 16.62 18.50 7.70
N PRO A 252 17.64 19.33 7.95
CA PRO A 252 18.78 18.94 8.78
C PRO A 252 18.44 18.74 10.26
N ASP A 253 17.35 19.30 10.74
CA ASP A 253 16.85 19.14 12.11
C ASP A 253 15.89 17.94 12.27
N ASN A 254 15.58 17.25 11.19
CA ASN A 254 14.69 16.09 11.18
C ASN A 254 15.24 15.03 10.23
N LEU A 255 16.26 14.30 10.68
CA LEU A 255 16.96 13.31 9.87
C LEU A 255 16.26 11.94 9.96
N PRO A 256 16.14 11.20 8.85
CA PRO A 256 15.79 9.79 8.91
C PRO A 256 16.96 8.99 9.51
N ILE A 257 16.65 7.80 10.00
CA ILE A 257 17.68 6.85 10.39
C ILE A 257 18.37 6.33 9.13
N VAL A 258 19.68 6.51 9.07
CA VAL A 258 20.53 6.00 7.99
C VAL A 258 21.43 4.90 8.56
N ASP A 259 21.21 3.67 8.10
CA ASP A 259 21.96 2.52 8.57
C ASP A 259 22.17 1.53 7.43
N ARG A 260 23.07 0.58 7.61
CA ARG A 260 23.31 -0.55 6.72
C ARG A 260 22.54 -1.80 7.13
N ASN A 261 22.07 -1.84 8.38
CA ASN A 261 21.35 -2.98 8.93
C ASN A 261 19.91 -2.58 9.22
N PHE A 262 18.97 -3.35 8.73
CA PHE A 262 17.55 -3.10 8.90
C PHE A 262 16.80 -4.37 9.29
N GLU A 263 15.79 -4.21 10.11
CA GLU A 263 14.70 -5.17 10.19
C GLU A 263 13.62 -4.78 9.17
N ALA A 264 13.13 -5.77 8.45
CA ALA A 264 12.08 -5.55 7.47
C ALA A 264 11.07 -6.70 7.48
N MET A 265 9.82 -6.34 7.25
CA MET A 265 8.80 -7.32 6.88
C MET A 265 8.92 -7.64 5.39
N LEU A 266 9.04 -8.91 5.07
CA LEU A 266 9.25 -9.40 3.71
C LEU A 266 8.12 -10.34 3.32
N VAL A 267 7.62 -10.16 2.10
CA VAL A 267 6.72 -11.10 1.44
C VAL A 267 7.47 -11.75 0.29
N TRP A 268 7.61 -13.06 0.33
CA TRP A 268 8.30 -13.80 -0.74
C TRP A 268 7.35 -14.05 -1.90
N MET A 269 7.71 -13.58 -3.09
CA MET A 269 6.85 -13.62 -4.27
C MET A 269 7.41 -14.47 -5.42
N ASP A 270 8.43 -15.25 -5.15
CA ASP A 270 8.99 -16.17 -6.14
C ASP A 270 8.48 -17.59 -5.91
N GLU A 271 8.28 -18.34 -6.98
CA GLU A 271 7.94 -19.77 -6.91
C GLU A 271 9.10 -20.59 -6.34
N GLU A 272 10.35 -20.18 -6.63
CA GLU A 272 11.52 -20.79 -6.03
C GLU A 272 11.66 -20.35 -4.57
N PRO A 273 11.91 -21.28 -3.65
CA PRO A 273 12.19 -20.94 -2.25
C PRO A 273 13.37 -19.96 -2.13
N MET A 274 13.30 -19.08 -1.14
CA MET A 274 14.38 -18.14 -0.88
C MET A 274 15.66 -18.86 -0.49
N ASP A 275 16.76 -18.58 -1.19
CA ASP A 275 18.09 -19.00 -0.81
C ASP A 275 18.78 -17.88 -0.02
N ILE A 276 18.96 -18.09 1.29
CA ILE A 276 19.59 -17.12 2.19
C ILE A 276 21.05 -16.81 1.83
N ASN A 277 21.70 -17.67 1.06
CA ASN A 277 23.10 -17.47 0.64
C ASN A 277 23.24 -16.55 -0.57
N LYS A 278 22.14 -16.27 -1.26
CA LYS A 278 22.13 -15.34 -2.39
C LYS A 278 22.12 -13.88 -1.91
N SER A 279 22.69 -13.00 -2.72
CA SER A 279 22.51 -11.55 -2.59
C SER A 279 21.37 -11.11 -3.48
N PHE A 280 20.67 -10.05 -3.04
CA PHE A 280 19.52 -9.48 -3.74
C PHE A 280 19.75 -8.00 -4.00
N PHE A 281 18.93 -7.43 -4.85
CA PHE A 281 18.84 -5.98 -4.97
C PHE A 281 17.67 -5.47 -4.12
N ILE A 282 17.94 -4.42 -3.35
CA ILE A 282 16.91 -3.65 -2.66
C ILE A 282 16.72 -2.32 -3.37
N LYS A 283 15.48 -2.02 -3.70
CA LYS A 283 15.08 -0.72 -4.22
C LYS A 283 14.24 -0.01 -3.17
N GLN A 284 14.74 1.12 -2.69
CA GLN A 284 14.03 2.00 -1.78
C GLN A 284 13.88 3.36 -2.45
N THR A 285 12.65 3.76 -2.76
CA THR A 285 12.37 4.96 -3.52
C THR A 285 13.15 4.98 -4.84
N THR A 286 14.16 5.82 -4.99
CA THR A 286 15.02 5.94 -6.17
C THR A 286 16.40 5.29 -5.99
N ASN A 287 16.71 4.80 -4.79
CA ASN A 287 17.97 4.12 -4.50
C ASN A 287 17.89 2.63 -4.82
N LEU A 288 18.92 2.11 -5.47
CA LEU A 288 19.09 0.69 -5.76
C LEU A 288 20.43 0.24 -5.19
N SER A 289 20.41 -0.70 -4.26
CA SER A 289 21.60 -1.21 -3.58
C SER A 289 21.59 -2.74 -3.55
N ARG A 290 22.73 -3.34 -3.30
CA ARG A 290 22.81 -4.77 -3.00
C ARG A 290 22.52 -5.01 -1.53
N THR A 291 21.86 -6.10 -1.23
CA THR A 291 21.54 -6.52 0.12
C THR A 291 21.68 -8.03 0.30
N ARG A 292 21.84 -8.45 1.53
CA ARG A 292 21.78 -9.85 1.93
C ARG A 292 20.76 -9.99 3.05
N ILE A 293 20.10 -11.13 3.09
CA ILE A 293 19.24 -11.50 4.19
C ILE A 293 20.13 -12.26 5.19
N ASP A 294 20.43 -11.65 6.33
CA ASP A 294 21.30 -12.25 7.33
C ASP A 294 20.58 -13.32 8.15
N THR A 295 19.37 -12.98 8.59
CA THR A 295 18.56 -13.89 9.40
C THR A 295 17.07 -13.71 9.12
N ILE A 296 16.32 -14.79 9.31
CA ILE A 296 14.87 -14.77 9.42
C ILE A 296 14.53 -14.82 10.91
N LYS A 297 14.02 -13.72 11.45
CA LYS A 297 13.64 -13.65 12.87
C LYS A 297 12.42 -14.50 13.17
N TYR A 298 11.39 -14.39 12.36
CA TYR A 298 10.18 -15.18 12.44
C TYR A 298 9.39 -15.11 11.13
N LYS A 299 8.56 -16.13 10.92
CA LYS A 299 7.48 -16.09 9.91
C LYS A 299 6.17 -15.77 10.61
N VAL A 300 5.24 -15.14 9.89
CA VAL A 300 3.90 -14.85 10.38
C VAL A 300 2.92 -15.88 9.84
N ASP A 301 2.23 -16.59 10.74
CA ASP A 301 1.05 -17.37 10.38
C ASP A 301 -0.15 -16.44 10.30
N VAL A 302 -0.65 -16.19 9.08
CA VAL A 302 -1.76 -15.25 8.86
C VAL A 302 -3.11 -15.74 9.42
N ASN A 303 -3.23 -17.02 9.73
CA ASN A 303 -4.44 -17.58 10.33
C ASN A 303 -4.52 -17.33 11.83
N THR A 304 -3.39 -17.41 12.53
CA THR A 304 -3.29 -17.27 13.99
C THR A 304 -2.65 -15.97 14.42
N MET A 305 -1.95 -15.29 13.48
CA MET A 305 -1.05 -14.15 13.74
C MET A 305 0.12 -14.50 14.66
N GLU A 306 0.39 -15.77 14.85
CA GLU A 306 1.55 -16.24 15.62
C GLU A 306 2.85 -16.03 14.85
N HIS A 307 3.90 -15.75 15.60
CA HIS A 307 5.26 -15.67 15.09
C HIS A 307 5.95 -17.03 15.25
N LEU A 308 6.23 -17.66 14.11
CA LEU A 308 6.96 -18.93 14.06
C LEU A 308 8.45 -18.62 13.95
N SER A 309 9.23 -18.95 14.95
CA SER A 309 10.67 -18.64 14.98
C SER A 309 11.54 -19.89 15.11
N PRO A 310 12.82 -19.80 14.69
CA PRO A 310 13.79 -20.86 14.95
C PRO A 310 14.03 -21.07 16.45
N ASP A 311 14.00 -20.00 17.23
CA ASP A 311 14.32 -20.01 18.66
C ASP A 311 13.29 -20.75 19.48
N ASN A 312 12.02 -20.76 19.08
CA ASN A 312 10.96 -21.52 19.75
C ASN A 312 10.75 -22.93 19.18
N GLY A 313 11.63 -23.36 18.26
CA GLY A 313 11.60 -24.68 17.66
C GLY A 313 10.49 -24.93 16.64
N GLN A 314 9.75 -23.91 16.28
CA GLN A 314 8.65 -24.00 15.29
C GLN A 314 9.14 -23.99 13.84
N LEU A 315 10.36 -23.49 13.59
CA LEU A 315 11.00 -23.52 12.29
C LEU A 315 12.25 -24.39 12.32
N THR A 316 12.33 -25.36 11.41
CA THR A 316 13.49 -26.23 11.20
C THR A 316 14.36 -25.68 10.06
N LYS A 317 15.52 -26.30 9.80
CA LYS A 317 16.36 -25.96 8.64
C LYS A 317 15.62 -26.10 7.31
N GLU A 318 14.70 -27.05 7.21
CA GLU A 318 13.91 -27.30 6.01
C GLU A 318 12.74 -26.33 5.85
N THR A 319 12.17 -25.85 6.95
CA THR A 319 11.01 -24.92 6.94
C THR A 319 11.40 -23.45 7.08
N LEU A 320 12.68 -23.15 7.37
CA LEU A 320 13.17 -21.79 7.51
C LEU A 320 13.14 -20.98 6.19
N PRO A 321 13.53 -21.55 5.01
CA PRO A 321 13.47 -20.82 3.76
C PRO A 321 12.05 -20.35 3.45
N LEU A 322 11.92 -19.09 3.01
CA LEU A 322 10.63 -18.55 2.62
C LEU A 322 10.13 -19.18 1.33
N GLN A 323 8.90 -19.65 1.37
CA GLN A 323 8.15 -20.13 0.22
C GLN A 323 7.25 -19.03 -0.33
N LEU A 324 6.72 -19.23 -1.54
CA LEU A 324 5.78 -18.30 -2.17
C LEU A 324 4.68 -17.84 -1.21
N ASN A 325 4.44 -16.54 -1.15
CA ASN A 325 3.44 -15.86 -0.33
C ASN A 325 3.67 -15.90 1.19
N GLN A 326 4.77 -16.47 1.65
CA GLN A 326 5.11 -16.41 3.06
C GLN A 326 5.60 -15.03 3.47
N ILE A 327 5.28 -14.66 4.70
CA ILE A 327 5.59 -13.36 5.29
C ILE A 327 6.53 -13.57 6.48
N ALA A 328 7.60 -12.81 6.52
CA ALA A 328 8.59 -12.94 7.59
C ALA A 328 9.18 -11.59 7.99
N CYS A 329 9.63 -11.52 9.23
CA CYS A 329 10.54 -10.47 9.68
C CYS A 329 11.97 -10.97 9.46
N VAL A 330 12.75 -10.17 8.74
CA VAL A 330 14.14 -10.50 8.38
C VAL A 330 15.08 -9.36 8.78
N VAL A 331 16.35 -9.70 8.95
CA VAL A 331 17.43 -8.72 9.10
C VAL A 331 18.18 -8.63 7.78
N LEU A 332 18.27 -7.43 7.25
CA LEU A 332 18.96 -7.11 6.01
C LEU A 332 20.27 -6.36 6.29
N THR A 333 21.28 -6.64 5.49
CA THR A 333 22.54 -5.87 5.45
C THR A 333 22.82 -5.37 4.04
#